data_2798163c6ed45d1d2d177aef6437280a
#
_entry.id   2798163c6ed45d1d2d177aef6437280a
#
_cell.length_a   1.000
_cell.length_b   1.000
_cell.length_c   1.000
_cell.angle_alpha   90.00
_cell.angle_beta   90.00
_cell.angle_gamma   90.00
#
_symmetry.space_group_name_H-M   'P 1'
#
loop_
_entity.id
_entity.type
_entity.pdbx_description
1 polymer ?
#
loop_
_entity_poly.entity_id
_entity_poly.type
_entity_poly.pdbx_seq_one_letter_code
_entity_poly.pdbx_strand_id
1 'polypeptide(L)'
;MFQRILVPTDGSDITAKAVATAITLAKLTGASISTLCVKEPFPYSAISEMQPVPPQEFYDAQERIAAGRVKAVLDAAAAAGVACEGATVEALHPWEAILDTAKQKGCDLVVMASHGRRGMAALLIGSETSRVLTHSPLPVLVVK
;
A
#
# COMPACT_ATOMS: atom_id res chain seq x y z
N MET A 1 8.79 12.98 -16.78
CA MET A 1 9.57 12.61 -15.60
C MET A 1 9.03 11.30 -15.02
N PHE A 2 8.20 11.31 -13.99
CA PHE A 2 7.61 10.05 -13.49
C PHE A 2 6.48 9.61 -14.41
N GLN A 3 6.44 8.33 -14.72
CA GLN A 3 5.44 7.73 -15.60
C GLN A 3 4.47 6.82 -14.86
N ARG A 4 4.93 6.15 -13.81
CA ARG A 4 4.08 5.27 -13.01
C ARG A 4 4.48 5.34 -11.53
N ILE A 5 3.53 5.75 -10.72
CA ILE A 5 3.70 5.96 -9.29
C ILE A 5 3.05 4.81 -8.53
N LEU A 6 3.79 4.17 -7.63
CA LEU A 6 3.21 3.21 -6.68
C LEU A 6 2.81 3.95 -5.41
N VAL A 7 1.58 3.77 -4.96
CA VAL A 7 1.12 4.25 -3.66
C VAL A 7 0.44 3.12 -2.89
N PRO A 8 1.11 2.56 -1.87
CA PRO A 8 0.47 1.56 -1.02
C PRO A 8 -0.57 2.21 -0.10
N THR A 9 -1.59 1.46 0.25
CA THR A 9 -2.64 1.92 1.16
C THR A 9 -2.94 0.91 2.24
N ASP A 10 -3.16 1.38 3.45
CA ASP A 10 -3.70 0.61 4.57
C ASP A 10 -5.05 1.18 5.06
N GLY A 11 -5.59 2.15 4.34
CA GLY A 11 -6.86 2.80 4.64
C GLY A 11 -6.80 3.82 5.79
N SER A 12 -5.62 4.13 6.32
CA SER A 12 -5.46 5.13 7.38
C SER A 12 -5.53 6.57 6.84
N ASP A 13 -5.76 7.53 7.74
CA ASP A 13 -5.82 8.95 7.36
C ASP A 13 -4.50 9.47 6.80
N ILE A 14 -3.38 9.02 7.35
CA ILE A 14 -2.07 9.43 6.86
C ILE A 14 -1.80 8.85 5.46
N THR A 15 -2.25 7.63 5.21
CA THR A 15 -2.18 7.03 3.86
C THR A 15 -3.05 7.80 2.87
N ALA A 16 -4.20 8.30 3.29
CA ALA A 16 -5.02 9.17 2.44
C ALA A 16 -4.28 10.43 2.00
N LYS A 17 -3.44 11.00 2.85
CA LYS A 17 -2.57 12.13 2.47
C LYS A 17 -1.54 11.73 1.41
N ALA A 18 -0.94 10.56 1.55
CA ALA A 18 -0.01 10.03 0.55
C ALA A 18 -0.70 9.81 -0.79
N VAL A 19 -1.91 9.26 -0.77
CA VAL A 19 -2.75 9.08 -1.98
C VAL A 19 -3.04 10.42 -2.64
N ALA A 20 -3.45 11.42 -1.89
CA ALA A 20 -3.71 12.77 -2.43
C ALA A 20 -2.46 13.38 -3.06
N THR A 21 -1.31 13.22 -2.42
CA THR A 21 -0.01 13.67 -2.95
C THR A 21 0.34 12.95 -4.25
N ALA A 22 0.17 11.62 -4.30
CA ALA A 22 0.43 10.83 -5.50
C ALA A 22 -0.48 11.27 -6.66
N ILE A 23 -1.77 11.51 -6.39
CA ILE A 23 -2.72 11.99 -7.40
C ILE A 23 -2.30 13.37 -7.93
N THR A 24 -1.89 14.28 -7.06
CA THR A 24 -1.41 15.60 -7.48
C THR A 24 -0.18 15.48 -8.38
N LEU A 25 0.80 14.66 -8.00
CA LEU A 25 1.97 14.41 -8.82
C LEU A 25 1.62 13.78 -10.16
N ALA A 26 0.73 12.80 -10.16
CA ALA A 26 0.29 12.14 -11.38
C ALA A 26 -0.37 13.12 -12.35
N LYS A 27 -1.19 14.04 -11.85
CA LYS A 27 -1.78 15.10 -12.68
C LYS A 27 -0.72 16.02 -13.28
N LEU A 28 0.29 16.38 -12.51
CA LEU A 28 1.36 17.28 -12.97
C LEU A 28 2.32 16.63 -13.96
N THR A 29 2.57 15.34 -13.84
CA THR A 29 3.56 14.62 -14.65
C THR A 29 2.94 13.82 -15.79
N GLY A 30 1.63 13.63 -15.79
CA GLY A 30 0.95 12.70 -16.70
C GLY A 30 1.12 11.24 -16.33
N ALA A 31 1.59 10.94 -15.11
CA ALA A 31 1.80 9.58 -14.64
C ALA A 31 0.48 8.84 -14.37
N SER A 32 0.53 7.52 -14.45
CA SER A 32 -0.50 6.64 -13.92
C SER A 32 -0.15 6.20 -12.50
N ILE A 33 -1.13 5.71 -11.76
CA ILE A 33 -0.95 5.21 -10.40
C ILE A 33 -1.18 3.71 -10.37
N SER A 34 -0.34 3.01 -9.60
CA SER A 34 -0.59 1.65 -9.14
C SER A 34 -0.74 1.69 -7.63
N THR A 35 -1.78 1.07 -7.09
CA THR A 35 -1.97 0.96 -5.64
C THR A 35 -2.05 -0.48 -5.22
N LEU A 36 -1.66 -0.77 -3.99
CA LEU A 36 -1.84 -2.07 -3.38
C LEU A 36 -2.21 -1.94 -1.90
N CYS A 37 -2.95 -2.91 -1.42
CA CYS A 37 -3.16 -3.12 0.01
C CYS A 37 -2.62 -4.50 0.37
N VAL A 38 -1.73 -4.55 1.35
CA VAL A 38 -1.14 -5.79 1.82
C VAL A 38 -2.05 -6.38 2.89
N LYS A 39 -2.45 -7.64 2.70
CA LYS A 39 -3.22 -8.44 3.66
C LYS A 39 -2.26 -9.19 4.56
N GLU A 40 -2.55 -9.23 5.84
CA GLU A 40 -1.78 -10.03 6.78
C GLU A 40 -2.15 -11.50 6.65
N PRO A 41 -1.16 -12.41 6.71
CA PRO A 41 -1.44 -13.85 6.77
C PRO A 41 -2.17 -14.21 8.06
N PHE A 42 -2.84 -15.35 8.04
CA PHE A 42 -3.52 -15.88 9.23
C PHE A 42 -2.49 -16.09 10.36
N PRO A 43 -2.81 -15.65 11.60
CA PRO A 43 -1.87 -15.77 12.73
C PRO A 43 -1.84 -17.20 13.27
N TYR A 44 -1.11 -18.08 12.63
CA TYR A 44 -1.01 -19.50 13.02
C TYR A 44 -0.55 -19.74 14.46
N SER A 45 0.29 -18.85 15.00
CA SER A 45 0.84 -19.02 16.36
C SER A 45 -0.18 -18.98 17.48
N ALA A 46 -1.34 -18.39 17.24
CA ALA A 46 -2.38 -18.24 18.28
C ALA A 46 -3.41 -19.37 18.31
N ILE A 47 -3.57 -20.13 17.20
CA ILE A 47 -4.71 -21.04 17.03
C ILE A 47 -4.29 -22.38 16.39
N SER A 48 -3.02 -22.56 16.07
CA SER A 48 -2.53 -23.69 15.27
C SER A 48 -2.81 -25.08 15.84
N GLU A 49 -2.97 -25.20 17.16
CA GLU A 49 -3.28 -26.48 17.79
C GLU A 49 -4.75 -26.86 17.70
N MET A 50 -5.64 -25.89 17.54
CA MET A 50 -7.08 -26.09 17.53
C MET A 50 -7.72 -26.02 16.15
N GLN A 51 -7.08 -25.34 15.19
CA GLN A 51 -7.56 -25.21 13.81
C GLN A 51 -6.39 -25.31 12.84
N PRO A 52 -6.12 -26.51 12.29
CA PRO A 52 -5.00 -26.70 11.36
C PRO A 52 -5.19 -26.02 10.01
N VAL A 53 -6.41 -25.61 9.67
CA VAL A 53 -6.73 -24.88 8.43
C VAL A 53 -7.39 -23.55 8.80
N PRO A 54 -6.89 -22.41 8.30
CA PRO A 54 -7.54 -21.13 8.56
C PRO A 54 -8.98 -21.14 8.07
N PRO A 55 -9.91 -20.54 8.82
CA PRO A 55 -11.29 -20.43 8.36
C PRO A 55 -11.36 -19.61 7.05
N GLN A 56 -12.12 -20.10 6.09
CA GLN A 56 -12.36 -19.35 4.84
C GLN A 56 -12.92 -17.96 5.12
N GLU A 57 -13.72 -17.83 6.16
CA GLU A 57 -14.29 -16.55 6.63
C GLU A 57 -13.21 -15.51 6.96
N PHE A 58 -12.08 -15.93 7.52
CA PHE A 58 -10.95 -15.02 7.77
C PHE A 58 -10.42 -14.44 6.47
N TYR A 59 -10.13 -15.28 5.50
CA TYR A 59 -9.61 -14.83 4.19
C TYR A 59 -10.61 -13.95 3.45
N ASP A 60 -11.89 -14.30 3.48
CA ASP A 60 -12.95 -13.51 2.84
C ASP A 60 -13.07 -12.13 3.50
N ALA A 61 -12.98 -12.06 4.82
CA ALA A 61 -13.01 -10.81 5.56
C ALA A 61 -11.80 -9.92 5.25
N GLN A 62 -10.60 -10.50 5.24
CA GLN A 62 -9.37 -9.77 4.91
C GLN A 62 -9.40 -9.23 3.48
N GLU A 63 -9.89 -10.03 2.53
CA GLU A 63 -10.03 -9.61 1.14
C GLU A 63 -11.03 -8.47 0.99
N ARG A 64 -12.19 -8.55 1.64
CA ARG A 64 -13.18 -7.46 1.59
C ARG A 64 -12.62 -6.15 2.12
N ILE A 65 -11.92 -6.19 3.24
CA ILE A 65 -11.31 -5.01 3.86
C ILE A 65 -10.25 -4.42 2.91
N ALA A 66 -9.35 -5.26 2.42
CA ALA A 66 -8.28 -4.83 1.53
C ALA A 66 -8.82 -4.29 0.20
N ALA A 67 -9.77 -4.97 -0.41
CA ALA A 67 -10.42 -4.54 -1.64
C ALA A 67 -11.15 -3.20 -1.47
N GLY A 68 -11.78 -2.98 -0.33
CA GLY A 68 -12.42 -1.70 0.00
C GLY A 68 -11.41 -0.55 0.11
N ARG A 69 -10.25 -0.81 0.69
CA ARG A 69 -9.17 0.17 0.78
C ARG A 69 -8.59 0.52 -0.59
N VAL A 70 -8.37 -0.48 -1.42
CA VAL A 70 -7.93 -0.29 -2.81
C VAL A 70 -8.99 0.50 -3.59
N LYS A 71 -10.26 0.14 -3.46
CA LYS A 71 -11.36 0.84 -4.13
C LYS A 71 -11.39 2.33 -3.79
N ALA A 72 -11.14 2.69 -2.54
CA ALA A 72 -11.09 4.11 -2.15
C ALA A 72 -10.02 4.88 -2.92
N VAL A 73 -8.86 4.28 -3.17
CA VAL A 73 -7.81 4.90 -3.98
C VAL A 73 -8.22 4.99 -5.45
N LEU A 74 -8.79 3.92 -5.99
CA LEU A 74 -9.28 3.91 -7.37
C LEU A 74 -10.32 5.00 -7.60
N ASP A 75 -11.27 5.16 -6.67
CA ASP A 75 -12.32 6.17 -6.75
C ASP A 75 -11.74 7.59 -6.67
N ALA A 76 -10.79 7.82 -5.77
CA ALA A 76 -10.12 9.12 -5.65
C ALA A 76 -9.33 9.49 -6.91
N ALA A 77 -8.63 8.54 -7.49
CA ALA A 77 -7.89 8.76 -8.73
C ALA A 77 -8.85 9.03 -9.91
N ALA A 78 -9.92 8.26 -10.02
CA ALA A 78 -10.93 8.44 -11.07
C ALA A 78 -11.58 9.82 -10.97
N ALA A 79 -11.94 10.28 -9.77
CA ALA A 79 -12.51 11.61 -9.54
C ALA A 79 -11.55 12.73 -9.98
N ALA A 80 -10.25 12.49 -9.94
CA ALA A 80 -9.23 13.43 -10.37
C ALA A 80 -8.82 13.26 -11.85
N GLY A 81 -9.38 12.30 -12.56
CA GLY A 81 -9.04 12.00 -13.95
C GLY A 81 -7.68 11.34 -14.12
N VAL A 82 -7.19 10.63 -13.11
CA VAL A 82 -5.90 9.92 -13.11
C VAL A 82 -6.12 8.43 -13.31
N ALA A 83 -5.43 7.84 -14.28
CA ALA A 83 -5.46 6.40 -14.48
C ALA A 83 -4.85 5.68 -13.28
N CYS A 84 -5.58 4.72 -12.73
CA CYS A 84 -5.16 3.97 -11.56
C CYS A 84 -5.56 2.51 -11.68
N GLU A 85 -4.64 1.60 -11.35
CA GLU A 85 -4.92 0.18 -11.17
C GLU A 85 -4.62 -0.21 -9.72
N GLY A 86 -5.25 -1.25 -9.24
CA GLY A 86 -5.09 -1.68 -7.85
C GLY A 86 -5.06 -3.19 -7.71
N ALA A 87 -4.43 -3.64 -6.62
CA ALA A 87 -4.33 -5.05 -6.26
C ALA A 87 -4.32 -5.22 -4.75
N THR A 88 -4.74 -6.39 -4.31
CA THR A 88 -4.54 -6.88 -2.95
C THR A 88 -3.45 -7.95 -2.97
N VAL A 89 -2.58 -7.96 -1.98
CA VAL A 89 -1.47 -8.90 -1.89
C VAL A 89 -1.38 -9.42 -0.47
N GLU A 90 -1.31 -10.74 -0.30
CA GLU A 90 -1.00 -11.33 1.00
C GLU A 90 0.51 -11.44 1.18
N ALA A 91 1.04 -10.88 2.26
CA ALA A 91 2.47 -10.94 2.54
C ALA A 91 2.75 -10.80 4.03
N LEU A 92 3.77 -11.52 4.49
CA LEU A 92 4.27 -11.41 5.86
C LEU A 92 5.02 -10.09 6.08
N HIS A 93 5.72 -9.62 5.07
CA HIS A 93 6.50 -8.39 5.11
C HIS A 93 5.97 -7.37 4.08
N PRO A 94 5.16 -6.40 4.51
CA PRO A 94 4.58 -5.41 3.61
C PRO A 94 5.60 -4.68 2.73
N TRP A 95 6.78 -4.33 3.25
CA TRP A 95 7.80 -3.62 2.50
C TRP A 95 8.30 -4.42 1.27
N GLU A 96 8.42 -5.76 1.41
CA GLU A 96 8.81 -6.61 0.30
C GLU A 96 7.73 -6.63 -0.79
N ALA A 97 6.47 -6.78 -0.38
CA ALA A 97 5.34 -6.76 -1.31
C ALA A 97 5.25 -5.42 -2.05
N ILE A 98 5.50 -4.31 -1.37
CA ILE A 98 5.53 -2.97 -1.97
C ILE A 98 6.60 -2.90 -3.07
N LEU A 99 7.84 -3.29 -2.77
CA LEU A 99 8.94 -3.23 -3.73
C LEU A 99 8.77 -4.22 -4.88
N ASP A 100 8.27 -5.42 -4.61
CA ASP A 100 7.98 -6.41 -5.65
C ASP A 100 6.87 -5.91 -6.60
N THR A 101 5.82 -5.32 -6.06
CA THR A 101 4.75 -4.74 -6.87
C THR A 101 5.27 -3.57 -7.71
N ALA A 102 6.09 -2.70 -7.14
CA ALA A 102 6.69 -1.60 -7.88
C ALA A 102 7.50 -2.10 -9.09
N LYS A 103 8.28 -3.15 -8.88
CA LYS A 103 9.06 -3.79 -9.94
C LYS A 103 8.18 -4.43 -11.01
N GLN A 104 7.21 -5.24 -10.59
CA GLN A 104 6.29 -5.93 -11.50
C GLN A 104 5.47 -4.97 -12.36
N LYS A 105 5.08 -3.84 -11.79
CA LYS A 105 4.27 -2.84 -12.47
C LYS A 105 5.09 -1.80 -13.23
N GLY A 106 6.41 -1.88 -13.17
CA GLY A 106 7.29 -0.91 -13.84
C GLY A 106 7.17 0.51 -13.28
N CYS A 107 6.95 0.62 -11.97
CA CYS A 107 6.88 1.92 -11.31
C CYS A 107 8.25 2.58 -11.21
N ASP A 108 8.28 3.90 -11.27
CA ASP A 108 9.50 4.71 -11.21
C ASP A 108 9.53 5.70 -10.02
N LEU A 109 8.49 5.66 -9.20
CA LEU A 109 8.40 6.39 -7.93
C LEU A 109 7.50 5.63 -6.96
N VAL A 110 7.88 5.60 -5.70
CA VAL A 110 7.02 5.16 -4.61
C VAL A 110 6.62 6.39 -3.78
N VAL A 111 5.33 6.58 -3.55
CA VAL A 111 4.79 7.60 -2.64
C VAL A 111 4.10 6.86 -1.50
N MET A 112 4.55 7.05 -0.28
CA MET A 112 3.99 6.36 0.86
C MET A 112 3.95 7.23 2.11
N ALA A 113 3.06 6.89 3.02
CA ALA A 113 2.96 7.57 4.31
C ALA A 113 4.18 7.27 5.19
N SER A 114 4.51 8.20 6.08
CA SER A 114 5.63 8.04 7.01
C SER A 114 5.41 6.90 8.00
N HIS A 115 4.16 6.53 8.27
CA HIS A 115 3.79 5.37 9.08
C HIS A 115 2.42 4.85 8.64
N GLY A 116 2.07 3.65 9.07
CA GLY A 116 0.79 3.04 8.76
C GLY A 116 -0.17 3.08 9.94
N ARG A 117 -1.18 2.23 9.86
CA ARG A 117 -2.25 2.08 10.85
C ARG A 117 -1.75 1.78 12.26
N ARG A 118 -0.63 1.06 12.37
CA ARG A 118 -0.01 0.69 13.65
C ARG A 118 1.09 1.65 14.08
N GLY A 119 1.31 2.72 13.34
CA GLY A 119 2.34 3.70 13.61
C GLY A 119 2.04 4.50 14.86
N MET A 120 3.05 4.65 15.71
CA MET A 120 2.99 5.53 16.89
C MET A 120 3.47 6.92 16.52
N ALA A 121 2.99 7.89 17.24
CA ALA A 121 3.21 9.32 17.15
C ALA A 121 4.22 9.86 16.13
N ALA A 122 3.83 10.89 15.53
CA ALA A 122 4.25 11.75 14.43
C ALA A 122 5.74 12.07 14.20
N LEU A 123 6.66 11.64 15.04
CA LEU A 123 8.06 12.06 14.98
C LEU A 123 9.01 11.02 14.40
N LEU A 124 8.57 9.78 14.29
CA LEU A 124 9.41 8.69 13.79
C LEU A 124 8.83 8.10 12.52
N ILE A 125 9.71 7.71 11.62
CA ILE A 125 9.33 6.95 10.43
C ILE A 125 8.97 5.53 10.87
N GLY A 126 7.83 5.02 10.39
CA GLY A 126 7.39 3.66 10.67
C GLY A 126 8.35 2.60 10.13
N SER A 127 8.31 1.40 10.71
CA SER A 127 9.23 0.32 10.36
C SER A 127 9.14 -0.10 8.89
N GLU A 128 7.95 -0.18 8.34
CA GLU A 128 7.76 -0.57 6.92
C GLU A 128 8.28 0.52 5.99
N THR A 129 8.01 1.79 6.28
CA THR A 129 8.53 2.92 5.50
C THR A 129 10.05 2.98 5.55
N SER A 130 10.63 2.76 6.73
CA SER A 130 12.08 2.70 6.90
C SER A 130 12.71 1.58 6.06
N ARG A 131 12.10 0.41 6.03
CA ARG A 131 12.57 -0.71 5.21
C ARG A 131 12.44 -0.47 3.72
N VAL A 132 11.36 0.16 3.29
CA VAL A 132 11.22 0.57 1.89
C VAL A 132 12.32 1.55 1.51
N LEU A 133 12.58 2.56 2.33
CA LEU A 133 13.66 3.52 2.09
C LEU A 133 15.03 2.85 2.00
N THR A 134 15.30 1.89 2.87
CA THR A 134 16.57 1.17 2.91
C THR A 134 16.80 0.30 1.68
N HIS A 135 15.76 -0.37 1.19
CA HIS A 135 15.89 -1.42 0.18
C HIS A 135 15.42 -0.99 -1.21
N SER A 136 14.76 0.16 -1.34
CA SER A 136 14.20 0.59 -2.63
C SER A 136 15.29 0.98 -3.62
N PRO A 137 15.28 0.42 -4.84
CA PRO A 137 16.09 0.94 -5.94
C PRO A 137 15.47 2.17 -6.60
N LEU A 138 14.25 2.56 -6.19
CA LEU A 138 13.49 3.66 -6.76
C LEU A 138 13.48 4.86 -5.80
N PRO A 139 13.29 6.09 -6.32
CA PRO A 139 12.96 7.23 -5.48
C PRO A 139 11.72 6.95 -4.62
N VAL A 140 11.76 7.40 -3.39
CA VAL A 140 10.65 7.26 -2.44
C VAL A 140 10.32 8.62 -1.87
N LEU A 141 9.07 9.04 -2.05
CA LEU A 141 8.53 10.24 -1.44
C LEU A 141 7.73 9.84 -0.20
N VAL A 142 8.17 10.29 0.96
CA VAL A 142 7.50 10.01 2.23
C VAL A 142 6.63 11.19 2.61
N VAL A 143 5.36 10.93 2.86
CA VAL A 143 4.34 11.93 3.22
C VAL A 143 4.03 11.83 4.70
N LYS A 144 4.15 12.95 5.41
CA LYS A 144 3.85 13.05 6.83
C LYS A 144 2.44 13.56 7.09
#